data_b66eacdc6522bddce55289978f6db687
#
_entry.id   b66eacdc6522bddce55289978f6db687
#
_cell.length_a   1.000
_cell.length_b   1.000
_cell.length_c   1.000
_cell.angle_alpha   90.00
_cell.angle_beta   90.00
_cell.angle_gamma   90.00
#
_symmetry.space_group_name_H-M   'P 1'
#
loop_
_entity.id
_entity.type
_entity.pdbx_description
1 polymer ?
#
loop_
_entity_poly.entity_id
_entity_poly.type
_entity_poly.pdbx_seq_one_letter_code
_entity_poly.pdbx_strand_id
1 'polypeptide(L)'
;MTAVVKWLGHGAFEIKTDEHTILLDPFLTDNPQATVTAESLTADTILITHGHFDHVNDAASIANRTGATIIAPVETASWFETTQDVKNTVGMNLGGGLEMPWGHLRMTIAHHSSSLPDGSYGGNPSGYVLTLPAGTIYFAGDTALFMD
;
A
#
# COMPACT_ATOMS: atom_id res chain seq x y z
N MET A 1 -4.93 -14.55 -18.19
CA MET A 1 -4.78 -13.38 -17.31
C MET A 1 -3.33 -13.33 -16.85
N THR A 2 -2.72 -12.17 -16.96
CA THR A 2 -1.33 -11.93 -16.55
C THR A 2 -1.29 -10.91 -15.42
N ALA A 3 -0.28 -11.00 -14.58
CA ALA A 3 0.06 -9.93 -13.64
C ALA A 3 1.55 -9.60 -13.82
N VAL A 4 1.86 -8.32 -13.93
CA VAL A 4 3.22 -7.82 -14.02
C VAL A 4 3.54 -7.10 -12.71
N VAL A 5 4.59 -7.53 -12.04
CA VAL A 5 5.11 -6.89 -10.83
C VAL A 5 6.35 -6.09 -11.20
N LYS A 6 6.31 -4.80 -10.92
CA LYS A 6 7.42 -3.88 -11.18
C LYS A 6 7.90 -3.25 -9.87
N TRP A 7 9.18 -3.38 -9.58
CA TRP A 7 9.82 -2.64 -8.48
C TRP A 7 10.07 -1.18 -8.89
N LEU A 8 9.68 -0.25 -8.03
CA LEU A 8 9.78 1.19 -8.29
C LEU A 8 10.87 1.89 -7.48
N GLY A 9 11.53 1.14 -6.60
CA GLY A 9 12.56 1.64 -5.68
C GLY A 9 12.13 1.50 -4.23
N HIS A 10 13.08 1.21 -3.32
CA HIS A 10 12.84 0.97 -1.89
C HIS A 10 11.76 -0.11 -1.68
N GLY A 11 10.73 0.16 -0.89
CA GLY A 11 9.56 -0.70 -0.67
C GLY A 11 8.43 -0.52 -1.69
N ALA A 12 8.59 0.35 -2.70
CA ALA A 12 7.52 0.67 -3.63
C ALA A 12 7.43 -0.32 -4.80
N PHE A 13 6.22 -0.82 -5.05
CA PHE A 13 5.91 -1.72 -6.16
C PHE A 13 4.63 -1.32 -6.90
N GLU A 14 4.60 -1.63 -8.19
CA GLU A 14 3.41 -1.58 -9.04
C GLU A 14 3.05 -3.00 -9.47
N ILE A 15 1.78 -3.37 -9.30
CA ILE A 15 1.22 -4.61 -9.84
C ILE A 15 0.17 -4.22 -10.88
N LYS A 16 0.41 -4.62 -12.12
CA LYS A 16 -0.56 -4.45 -13.22
C LYS A 16 -1.17 -5.78 -13.60
N THR A 17 -2.48 -5.84 -13.59
CA THR A 17 -3.28 -6.89 -14.23
C THR A 17 -3.80 -6.39 -15.58
N ASP A 18 -4.58 -7.21 -16.28
CA ASP A 18 -5.17 -6.80 -17.54
C ASP A 18 -6.12 -5.58 -17.40
N GLU A 19 -6.72 -5.38 -16.19
CA GLU A 19 -7.77 -4.37 -15.95
C GLU A 19 -7.47 -3.42 -14.78
N HIS A 20 -6.52 -3.75 -13.90
CA HIS A 20 -6.29 -3.01 -12.66
C HIS A 20 -4.82 -2.70 -12.42
N THR A 21 -4.58 -1.55 -11.80
CA THR A 21 -3.26 -1.14 -11.29
C THR A 21 -3.30 -0.98 -9.78
N ILE A 22 -2.43 -1.71 -9.09
CA ILE A 22 -2.28 -1.70 -7.64
C ILE A 22 -0.89 -1.17 -7.32
N LEU A 23 -0.80 -0.17 -6.47
CA LEU A 23 0.46 0.31 -5.92
C LEU A 23 0.63 -0.18 -4.47
N LEU A 24 1.86 -0.44 -4.10
CA LEU A 24 2.27 -0.85 -2.76
C LEU A 24 3.31 0.15 -2.25
N ASP A 25 3.04 0.74 -1.08
CA ASP A 25 3.93 1.65 -0.36
C ASP A 25 4.63 2.68 -1.28
N PRO A 26 3.89 3.54 -2.01
CA PRO A 26 4.46 4.43 -3.01
C PRO A 26 5.27 5.55 -2.36
N PHE A 27 6.57 5.34 -2.27
CA PHE A 27 7.58 6.31 -1.91
C PHE A 27 8.50 6.55 -3.10
N LEU A 28 8.37 7.68 -3.77
CA LEU A 28 9.06 8.01 -5.02
C LEU A 28 9.78 9.35 -4.94
N THR A 29 9.11 10.38 -4.45
CA THR A 29 9.70 11.69 -4.18
C THR A 29 10.77 11.55 -3.10
N ASP A 30 11.96 12.06 -3.38
CA ASP A 30 13.15 11.94 -2.52
C ASP A 30 13.67 10.50 -2.33
N ASN A 31 13.16 9.54 -3.10
CA ASN A 31 13.68 8.19 -3.11
C ASN A 31 14.82 8.06 -4.14
N PRO A 32 16.08 7.85 -3.69
CA PRO A 32 17.23 7.78 -4.61
C PRO A 32 17.19 6.57 -5.56
N GLN A 33 16.34 5.60 -5.29
CA GLN A 33 16.16 4.38 -6.10
C GLN A 33 14.92 4.47 -7.00
N ALA A 34 14.15 5.56 -6.93
CA ALA A 34 12.94 5.69 -7.74
C ALA A 34 13.26 5.63 -9.24
N THR A 35 12.50 4.79 -9.95
CA THR A 35 12.65 4.61 -11.40
C THR A 35 11.62 5.41 -12.21
N VAL A 36 10.64 6.00 -11.53
CA VAL A 36 9.53 6.78 -12.08
C VAL A 36 9.18 7.91 -11.11
N THR A 37 8.38 8.88 -11.55
CA THR A 37 7.85 9.93 -10.67
C THR A 37 6.43 9.59 -10.23
N ALA A 38 5.99 10.15 -9.10
CA ALA A 38 4.62 9.96 -8.59
C ALA A 38 3.56 10.43 -9.59
N GLU A 39 3.83 11.53 -10.30
CA GLU A 39 2.92 12.10 -11.30
C GLU A 39 2.69 11.18 -12.50
N SER A 40 3.66 10.32 -12.83
CA SER A 40 3.57 9.40 -13.96
C SER A 40 2.75 8.15 -13.68
N LEU A 41 2.44 7.86 -12.40
CA LEU A 41 1.71 6.67 -11.99
C LEU A 41 0.20 6.90 -11.97
N THR A 42 -0.54 5.86 -12.31
CA THR A 42 -1.99 5.75 -12.09
C THR A 42 -2.27 4.54 -11.23
N ALA A 43 -3.33 4.57 -10.44
CA ALA A 43 -3.74 3.44 -9.62
C ALA A 43 -5.26 3.39 -9.46
N ASP A 44 -5.77 2.18 -9.26
CA ASP A 44 -7.13 1.92 -8.78
C ASP A 44 -7.11 1.67 -7.27
N THR A 45 -6.04 1.03 -6.80
CA THR A 45 -5.84 0.67 -5.39
C THR A 45 -4.41 1.01 -4.96
N ILE A 46 -4.26 1.56 -3.78
CA ILE A 46 -2.97 1.77 -3.12
C ILE A 46 -2.99 1.02 -1.78
N LEU A 47 -2.08 0.09 -1.58
CA LEU A 47 -1.91 -0.66 -0.35
C LEU A 47 -0.76 -0.07 0.46
N ILE A 48 -1.01 0.25 1.72
CA ILE A 48 -0.02 0.80 2.65
C ILE A 48 0.19 -0.21 3.78
N THR A 49 1.42 -0.66 3.96
CA THR A 49 1.77 -1.64 4.99
C THR A 49 1.85 -1.04 6.38
N HIS A 50 2.36 0.18 6.50
CA HIS A 50 2.52 0.91 7.76
C HIS A 50 2.78 2.41 7.52
N GLY A 51 2.80 3.20 8.59
CA GLY A 51 2.77 4.66 8.54
C GLY A 51 4.10 5.38 8.30
N HIS A 52 5.24 4.70 8.16
CA HIS A 52 6.52 5.38 8.00
C HIS A 52 6.57 6.22 6.73
N PHE A 53 7.29 7.35 6.79
CA PHE A 53 7.41 8.33 5.72
C PHE A 53 7.81 7.70 4.38
N ASP A 54 8.81 6.80 4.40
CA ASP A 54 9.36 6.12 3.23
C ASP A 54 8.44 5.00 2.68
N HIS A 55 7.19 4.95 3.12
CA HIS A 55 6.12 4.09 2.59
C HIS A 55 4.85 4.87 2.21
N VAL A 56 4.58 6.02 2.88
CA VAL A 56 3.32 6.76 2.71
C VAL A 56 3.43 8.03 1.86
N ASN A 57 4.65 8.51 1.59
CA ASN A 57 4.91 9.89 1.14
C ASN A 57 4.12 10.32 -0.09
N ASP A 58 4.02 9.50 -1.12
CA ASP A 58 3.33 9.88 -2.36
C ASP A 58 1.91 9.30 -2.50
N ALA A 59 1.46 8.49 -1.52
CA ALA A 59 0.18 7.81 -1.59
C ALA A 59 -1.02 8.77 -1.71
N ALA A 60 -1.04 9.82 -0.89
CA ALA A 60 -2.14 10.80 -0.90
C ALA A 60 -2.21 11.59 -2.22
N SER A 61 -1.07 12.05 -2.73
CA SER A 61 -1.02 12.81 -3.99
C SER A 61 -1.48 11.96 -5.18
N ILE A 62 -1.07 10.69 -5.22
CA ILE A 62 -1.51 9.76 -6.27
C ILE A 62 -3.01 9.47 -6.12
N ALA A 63 -3.49 9.13 -4.91
CA ALA A 63 -4.90 8.83 -4.66
C ALA A 63 -5.82 9.99 -5.00
N ASN A 64 -5.48 11.21 -4.55
CA ASN A 64 -6.28 12.42 -4.82
C ASN A 64 -6.35 12.75 -6.32
N ARG A 65 -5.30 12.47 -7.08
CA ARG A 65 -5.26 12.72 -8.53
C ARG A 65 -5.97 11.64 -9.35
N THR A 66 -5.86 10.37 -8.94
CA THR A 66 -6.37 9.23 -9.72
C THR A 66 -7.75 8.75 -9.28
N GLY A 67 -8.18 9.11 -8.05
CA GLY A 67 -9.37 8.56 -7.43
C GLY A 67 -9.16 7.18 -6.81
N ALA A 68 -7.91 6.71 -6.69
CA ALA A 68 -7.59 5.42 -6.12
C ALA A 68 -8.07 5.28 -4.67
N THR A 69 -8.43 4.07 -4.29
CA THR A 69 -8.73 3.73 -2.90
C THR A 69 -7.44 3.36 -2.16
N ILE A 70 -7.15 4.06 -1.06
CA ILE A 70 -6.08 3.66 -0.13
C ILE A 70 -6.62 2.63 0.85
N ILE A 71 -5.95 1.48 0.93
CA ILE A 71 -6.21 0.43 1.93
C ILE A 71 -5.00 0.33 2.84
N ALA A 72 -5.22 0.46 4.15
CA ALA A 72 -4.15 0.56 5.14
C ALA A 72 -4.61 0.02 6.51
N PRO A 73 -3.71 -0.13 7.50
CA PRO A 73 -4.13 -0.26 8.90
C PRO A 73 -5.09 0.86 9.29
N VAL A 74 -6.09 0.58 10.14
CA VAL A 74 -7.20 1.50 10.45
C VAL A 74 -6.71 2.91 10.80
N GLU A 75 -5.69 3.04 11.64
CA GLU A 75 -5.16 4.33 12.08
C GLU A 75 -4.50 5.10 10.94
N THR A 76 -3.75 4.39 10.09
CA THR A 76 -3.13 4.99 8.89
C THR A 76 -4.19 5.40 7.87
N ALA A 77 -5.22 4.59 7.63
CA ALA A 77 -6.34 4.95 6.74
C ALA A 77 -7.08 6.20 7.24
N SER A 78 -7.37 6.27 8.55
CA SER A 78 -7.98 7.45 9.18
C SER A 78 -7.12 8.70 9.06
N TRP A 79 -5.82 8.57 9.18
CA TRP A 79 -4.89 9.68 8.99
C TRP A 79 -4.92 10.21 7.53
N PHE A 80 -4.95 9.33 6.54
CA PHE A 80 -5.09 9.74 5.13
C PHE A 80 -6.39 10.49 4.90
N GLU A 81 -7.50 10.03 5.48
CA GLU A 81 -8.79 10.69 5.35
C GLU A 81 -8.82 12.06 6.03
N THR A 82 -8.36 12.15 7.28
CA THR A 82 -8.52 13.34 8.12
C THR A 82 -7.42 14.38 7.94
N THR A 83 -6.22 13.98 7.55
CA THR A 83 -5.03 14.85 7.48
C THR A 83 -4.58 15.11 6.05
N GLN A 84 -4.84 14.19 5.11
CA GLN A 84 -4.40 14.26 3.72
C GLN A 84 -5.55 14.44 2.71
N ASP A 85 -6.78 14.61 3.22
CA ASP A 85 -7.99 14.82 2.39
C ASP A 85 -8.27 13.71 1.37
N VAL A 86 -7.80 12.49 1.61
CA VAL A 86 -8.06 11.34 0.72
C VAL A 86 -9.52 10.92 0.88
N LYS A 87 -10.26 10.87 -0.24
CA LYS A 87 -11.73 10.61 -0.21
C LYS A 87 -12.07 9.13 -0.12
N ASN A 88 -11.23 8.27 -0.67
CA ASN A 88 -11.47 6.83 -0.74
C ASN A 88 -10.44 6.11 0.13
N THR A 89 -10.82 5.75 1.35
CA THR A 89 -9.97 4.99 2.27
C THR A 89 -10.71 3.78 2.82
N VAL A 90 -9.97 2.70 3.07
CA VAL A 90 -10.47 1.49 3.74
C VAL A 90 -9.47 1.08 4.82
N GLY A 91 -9.91 1.11 6.07
CA GLY A 91 -9.13 0.62 7.19
C GLY A 91 -9.27 -0.89 7.36
N MET A 92 -8.14 -1.59 7.53
CA MET A 92 -8.09 -3.01 7.84
C MET A 92 -7.40 -3.28 9.16
N ASN A 93 -7.67 -4.43 9.75
CA ASN A 93 -6.91 -4.99 10.86
C ASN A 93 -6.26 -6.31 10.47
N LEU A 94 -5.22 -6.69 11.21
CA LEU A 94 -4.47 -7.93 10.99
C LEU A 94 -5.39 -9.16 10.93
N GLY A 95 -5.20 -10.01 9.94
CA GLY A 95 -6.01 -11.21 9.68
C GLY A 95 -7.30 -10.94 8.91
N GLY A 96 -7.69 -9.67 8.72
CA GLY A 96 -8.85 -9.30 7.92
C GLY A 96 -8.66 -9.57 6.42
N GLY A 97 -9.77 -9.75 5.69
CA GLY A 97 -9.78 -9.95 4.25
C GLY A 97 -10.86 -9.10 3.58
N LEU A 98 -10.63 -8.76 2.31
CA LEU A 98 -11.52 -8.00 1.46
C LEU A 98 -11.62 -8.65 0.08
N GLU A 99 -12.84 -8.73 -0.45
CA GLU A 99 -13.05 -9.00 -1.86
C GLU A 99 -12.83 -7.71 -2.67
N MET A 100 -11.97 -7.80 -3.67
CA MET A 100 -11.59 -6.69 -4.51
C MET A 100 -11.95 -6.99 -5.97
N PRO A 101 -12.15 -5.97 -6.84
CA PRO A 101 -12.44 -6.21 -8.25
C PRO A 101 -11.38 -7.05 -8.97
N TRP A 102 -10.14 -7.00 -8.48
CA TRP A 102 -9.00 -7.73 -9.01
C TRP A 102 -8.72 -9.08 -8.31
N GLY A 103 -9.48 -9.47 -7.28
CA GLY A 103 -9.29 -10.72 -6.53
C GLY A 103 -9.54 -10.57 -5.05
N HIS A 104 -8.75 -11.24 -4.21
CA HIS A 104 -8.89 -11.19 -2.75
C HIS A 104 -7.64 -10.62 -2.09
N LEU A 105 -7.84 -9.72 -1.12
CA LEU A 105 -6.79 -9.13 -0.30
C LEU A 105 -6.90 -9.66 1.13
N ARG A 106 -5.77 -10.05 1.74
CA ARG A 106 -5.68 -10.38 3.16
C ARG A 106 -4.54 -9.59 3.81
N MET A 107 -4.82 -8.97 4.96
CA MET A 107 -3.80 -8.30 5.77
C MET A 107 -3.14 -9.31 6.71
N THR A 108 -1.81 -9.34 6.72
CA THR A 108 -0.99 -10.23 7.54
C THR A 108 -0.23 -9.44 8.61
N ILE A 109 0.27 -10.16 9.61
CA ILE A 109 1.18 -9.63 10.62
C ILE A 109 2.50 -9.18 9.98
N ALA A 110 3.11 -8.14 10.58
CA ALA A 110 4.51 -7.76 10.39
C ALA A 110 5.11 -7.32 11.73
N HIS A 111 6.39 -7.63 11.96
CA HIS A 111 7.11 -7.24 13.17
C HIS A 111 7.98 -6.02 12.91
N HIS A 112 7.40 -4.85 13.08
CA HIS A 112 8.03 -3.55 12.83
C HIS A 112 7.35 -2.48 13.70
N SER A 113 7.67 -1.21 13.50
CA SER A 113 6.97 -0.07 14.09
C SER A 113 6.13 0.63 13.03
N SER A 114 5.27 1.54 13.48
CA SER A 114 4.40 2.31 12.58
C SER A 114 4.06 3.65 13.20
N SER A 115 4.90 4.65 12.96
CA SER A 115 4.59 6.05 13.25
C SER A 115 4.30 6.79 11.95
N LEU A 116 3.32 7.69 11.99
CA LEU A 116 3.00 8.55 10.86
C LEU A 116 3.99 9.74 10.78
N PRO A 117 4.09 10.44 9.64
CA PRO A 117 5.04 11.54 9.47
C PRO A 117 4.89 12.69 10.48
N ASP A 118 3.71 12.88 11.06
CA ASP A 118 3.43 13.85 12.11
C ASP A 118 3.75 13.34 13.53
N GLY A 119 4.27 12.11 13.64
CA GLY A 119 4.60 11.45 14.90
C GLY A 119 3.43 10.72 15.57
N SER A 120 2.23 10.76 14.98
CA SER A 120 1.09 10.02 15.54
C SER A 120 1.22 8.50 15.30
N TYR A 121 0.43 7.72 16.04
CA TYR A 121 0.42 6.27 15.94
C TYR A 121 -0.26 5.81 14.65
N GLY A 122 0.44 5.03 13.84
CA GLY A 122 -0.03 4.54 12.53
C GLY A 122 -0.71 3.18 12.54
N GLY A 123 -1.02 2.63 13.70
CA GLY A 123 -1.57 1.27 13.83
C GLY A 123 -0.47 0.20 13.86
N ASN A 124 -0.89 -1.06 13.80
CA ASN A 124 0.05 -2.17 13.69
C ASN A 124 0.62 -2.25 12.27
N PRO A 125 1.95 -2.45 12.12
CA PRO A 125 2.53 -2.73 10.81
C PRO A 125 1.97 -4.04 10.26
N SER A 126 1.87 -4.11 8.95
CA SER A 126 1.24 -5.24 8.25
C SER A 126 1.98 -5.62 6.97
N GLY A 127 1.69 -6.81 6.47
CA GLY A 127 1.91 -7.22 5.11
C GLY A 127 0.58 -7.53 4.43
N TYR A 128 0.65 -7.95 3.17
CA TYR A 128 -0.54 -8.30 2.39
C TYR A 128 -0.33 -9.59 1.60
N VAL A 129 -1.36 -10.42 1.55
CA VAL A 129 -1.50 -11.48 0.56
C VAL A 129 -2.55 -11.06 -0.46
N LEU A 130 -2.13 -10.93 -1.71
CA LEU A 130 -2.98 -10.63 -2.86
C LEU A 130 -3.21 -11.92 -3.64
N THR A 131 -4.44 -12.40 -3.67
CA THR A 131 -4.83 -13.55 -4.50
C THR A 131 -5.45 -13.01 -5.78
N LEU A 132 -4.70 -13.06 -6.87
CA LEU A 132 -5.10 -12.62 -8.20
C LEU A 132 -5.44 -13.85 -9.06
N PRO A 133 -6.22 -13.70 -10.15
CA PRO A 133 -6.41 -14.79 -11.10
C PRO A 133 -5.12 -15.32 -11.73
N ALA A 134 -4.07 -14.51 -11.77
CA ALA A 134 -2.74 -14.87 -12.30
C ALA A 134 -1.84 -15.59 -11.26
N GLY A 135 -2.20 -15.57 -9.98
CA GLY A 135 -1.42 -16.18 -8.90
C GLY A 135 -1.49 -15.38 -7.61
N THR A 136 -0.79 -15.85 -6.60
CA THR A 136 -0.78 -15.22 -5.27
C THR A 136 0.55 -14.53 -5.04
N ILE A 137 0.49 -13.29 -4.52
CA ILE A 137 1.65 -12.48 -4.15
C ILE A 137 1.58 -12.23 -2.65
N TYR A 138 2.65 -12.53 -1.93
CA TYR A 138 2.85 -12.06 -0.56
C TYR A 138 3.79 -10.87 -0.56
N PHE A 139 3.29 -9.74 -0.08
CA PHE A 139 4.06 -8.53 0.16
C PHE A 139 4.24 -8.35 1.66
N ALA A 140 5.45 -8.60 2.13
CA ALA A 140 5.73 -8.65 3.57
C ALA A 140 5.69 -7.28 4.27
N GLY A 141 5.90 -6.20 3.51
CA GLY A 141 6.21 -4.88 4.08
C GLY A 141 7.56 -4.91 4.80
N ASP A 142 7.73 -4.00 5.74
CA ASP A 142 8.88 -3.99 6.63
C ASP A 142 8.62 -4.91 7.82
N THR A 143 9.45 -5.93 7.98
CA THR A 143 9.28 -6.90 9.06
C THR A 143 10.58 -7.60 9.43
N ALA A 144 10.73 -7.94 10.73
CA ALA A 144 11.69 -8.95 11.15
C ALA A 144 11.23 -10.34 10.69
N LEU A 145 12.14 -11.30 10.68
CA LEU A 145 11.81 -12.71 10.41
C LEU A 145 10.88 -13.25 11.49
N PHE A 146 9.83 -13.97 11.08
CA PHE A 146 8.90 -14.66 11.97
C PHE A 146 8.45 -15.99 11.33
N MET A 147 7.75 -16.82 12.10
CA MET A 147 7.47 -18.22 11.73
C MET A 147 6.05 -18.46 11.21
N ASP A 148 5.15 -17.47 11.29
CA ASP A 148 3.73 -17.60 10.90
C ASP A 148 3.50 -17.45 9.40
#